data_25eee80d5675b703a7121a95fa8699eb
#
_entry.id   25eee80d5675b703a7121a95fa8699eb
#
_cell.length_a   1.000
_cell.length_b   1.000
_cell.length_c   1.000
_cell.angle_alpha   90.00
_cell.angle_beta   90.00
_cell.angle_gamma   90.00
#
_symmetry.space_group_name_H-M   'P 1'
#
loop_
_entity.id
_entity.type
_entity.pdbx_description
1 polymer ?
#
loop_
_entity_poly.entity_id
_entity_poly.type
_entity_poly.pdbx_seq_one_letter_code
_entity_poly.pdbx_strand_id
1 'polypeptide(L)'
;AGTTFVSAETHKCASGYTNGLPQECKGTDEAGTFDGTTWTIGDMLAGEYASLFVTVTLNAETDGKTLNNTAAFVNPPEYDLVPGNNSSSASITVKHRLSGKVYYDANESSSFDNGEDPFKDITVELVGADGSVVATTKTDADGNYSFTGLDAGTYTVKVTKAGELAELTQTEDPDGTKDNASGAIALNADNPVRENINFGYIKKHAISGTVYLDQNRDKMKDTGDIDLSGVTVNLLGKDGSVVATTTTDANGNYSFTGLNDGTYTVQVDKTGPLASTEQTEDPSGQGDSRSQAITFTRSDPDVTNVNFGYAEDYTISGTVYYDKDRSETLNNGEPGFDGVTVNLLNEAGAT
;
A
#
# COMPACT_ATOMS: atom_id res chain seq x y z
N ALA A 1 37.68 5.87 -12.29
CA ALA A 1 36.64 6.35 -11.39
C ALA A 1 35.56 5.27 -11.30
N GLY A 2 35.03 4.98 -10.12
CA GLY A 2 34.00 3.96 -9.96
C GLY A 2 34.45 2.68 -9.25
N THR A 3 35.73 2.54 -8.94
CA THR A 3 36.27 1.42 -8.16
C THR A 3 37.07 1.95 -6.98
N THR A 4 37.03 1.24 -5.87
CA THR A 4 37.86 1.50 -4.70
C THR A 4 38.84 0.34 -4.54
N PHE A 5 40.12 0.64 -4.47
CA PHE A 5 41.14 -0.35 -4.19
C PHE A 5 40.96 -0.94 -2.79
N VAL A 6 41.05 -2.27 -2.68
CA VAL A 6 40.93 -3.00 -1.42
C VAL A 6 42.25 -3.58 -1.01
N SER A 7 42.86 -4.40 -1.86
CA SER A 7 44.13 -5.05 -1.58
C SER A 7 44.86 -5.46 -2.87
N ALA A 8 46.16 -5.68 -2.77
CA ALA A 8 46.93 -6.36 -3.77
C ALA A 8 47.81 -7.43 -3.14
N GLU A 9 47.94 -8.55 -3.81
CA GLU A 9 48.86 -9.63 -3.44
C GLU A 9 49.79 -9.91 -4.61
N THR A 10 51.10 -10.05 -4.34
CA THR A 10 52.13 -10.31 -5.35
C THR A 10 52.77 -11.67 -5.08
N HIS A 11 52.93 -12.48 -6.11
CA HIS A 11 53.52 -13.81 -6.01
C HIS A 11 54.61 -14.00 -7.05
N LYS A 12 55.75 -14.56 -6.65
CA LYS A 12 56.84 -14.99 -7.53
C LYS A 12 56.82 -16.51 -7.64
N CYS A 13 56.97 -17.01 -8.85
CA CYS A 13 56.88 -18.43 -9.14
C CYS A 13 58.15 -18.92 -9.87
N ALA A 14 58.74 -19.99 -9.37
CA ALA A 14 59.79 -20.72 -10.08
C ALA A 14 59.23 -21.44 -11.33
N SER A 15 60.02 -21.61 -12.34
CA SER A 15 59.65 -22.22 -13.60
C SER A 15 59.04 -23.61 -13.43
N GLY A 16 57.78 -23.78 -13.86
CA GLY A 16 57.12 -25.07 -13.88
C GLY A 16 55.80 -25.00 -14.65
N TYR A 17 55.79 -25.59 -15.85
CA TYR A 17 54.55 -25.87 -16.58
C TYR A 17 54.11 -27.32 -16.30
N THR A 18 52.89 -27.50 -15.82
CA THR A 18 52.28 -28.83 -15.78
C THR A 18 51.15 -28.82 -16.79
N ASN A 19 51.23 -29.66 -17.81
CA ASN A 19 50.26 -29.81 -18.92
C ASN A 19 50.01 -28.55 -19.75
N GLY A 20 51.03 -27.67 -19.93
CA GLY A 20 50.89 -26.49 -20.79
C GLY A 20 50.14 -25.31 -20.19
N LEU A 21 49.70 -25.39 -18.94
CA LEU A 21 49.07 -24.32 -18.19
C LEU A 21 49.99 -23.86 -17.06
N PRO A 22 50.08 -22.54 -16.78
CA PRO A 22 50.78 -22.05 -15.59
C PRO A 22 50.12 -22.65 -14.34
N GLN A 23 50.92 -23.25 -13.45
CA GLN A 23 50.42 -23.62 -12.13
C GLN A 23 50.03 -22.39 -11.34
N GLU A 24 48.90 -22.46 -10.62
CA GLU A 24 48.57 -21.41 -9.67
C GLU A 24 49.76 -21.18 -8.73
N CYS A 25 50.30 -19.98 -8.76
CA CYS A 25 51.34 -19.58 -7.82
C CYS A 25 50.74 -19.50 -6.40
N LYS A 26 51.02 -20.48 -5.59
CA LYS A 26 50.73 -20.46 -4.13
C LYS A 26 52.06 -20.29 -3.35
N GLY A 27 52.97 -19.52 -3.89
CA GLY A 27 54.25 -19.19 -3.22
C GLY A 27 54.06 -18.09 -2.18
N THR A 28 54.83 -18.18 -1.10
CA THR A 28 54.88 -17.14 -0.04
C THR A 28 55.88 -16.02 -0.37
N ASP A 29 56.51 -16.07 -1.56
CA ASP A 29 57.52 -15.11 -1.91
C ASP A 29 56.90 -13.88 -2.57
N GLU A 30 57.09 -12.73 -1.96
CA GLU A 30 56.63 -11.44 -2.51
C GLU A 30 57.38 -11.12 -3.80
N ALA A 31 56.66 -10.92 -4.90
CA ALA A 31 57.21 -10.53 -6.19
C ALA A 31 57.24 -9.01 -6.37
N GLY A 32 57.90 -8.29 -5.46
CA GLY A 32 58.01 -6.84 -5.57
C GLY A 32 56.91 -6.07 -4.82
N THR A 33 56.75 -4.81 -5.11
CA THR A 33 55.85 -3.87 -4.45
C THR A 33 54.82 -3.27 -5.42
N PHE A 34 53.58 -3.11 -4.97
CA PHE A 34 52.52 -2.43 -5.72
C PHE A 34 52.09 -1.17 -4.99
N ASP A 35 52.13 -0.02 -5.64
CA ASP A 35 51.77 1.30 -5.05
C ASP A 35 50.33 1.74 -5.33
N GLY A 36 49.51 0.88 -5.94
CA GLY A 36 48.14 1.19 -6.37
C GLY A 36 48.05 1.49 -7.87
N THR A 37 49.13 1.73 -8.54
CA THR A 37 49.19 2.02 -9.98
C THR A 37 50.34 1.29 -10.67
N THR A 38 51.49 1.16 -10.01
CA THR A 38 52.70 0.57 -10.54
C THR A 38 53.10 -0.62 -9.69
N TRP A 39 53.36 -1.74 -10.36
CA TRP A 39 53.97 -2.91 -9.75
C TRP A 39 55.47 -2.94 -10.11
N THR A 40 56.28 -2.74 -9.09
CA THR A 40 57.76 -2.84 -9.24
C THR A 40 58.17 -4.25 -8.91
N ILE A 41 58.57 -5.01 -9.92
CA ILE A 41 59.05 -6.38 -9.80
C ILE A 41 60.59 -6.30 -9.72
N GLY A 42 61.19 -7.01 -8.75
CA GLY A 42 62.63 -7.13 -8.66
C GLY A 42 63.22 -8.02 -9.79
N ASP A 43 64.47 -8.41 -9.64
CA ASP A 43 65.13 -9.28 -10.60
C ASP A 43 64.48 -10.62 -10.79
N MET A 44 64.22 -11.01 -12.03
CA MET A 44 63.63 -12.28 -12.40
C MET A 44 64.67 -13.13 -13.21
N LEU A 45 64.75 -14.40 -12.85
CA LEU A 45 65.62 -15.36 -13.59
C LEU A 45 64.84 -15.88 -14.82
N ALA A 46 65.62 -16.41 -15.78
CA ALA A 46 65.04 -17.00 -16.98
C ALA A 46 64.05 -18.15 -16.62
N GLY A 47 62.81 -18.04 -17.09
CA GLY A 47 61.74 -19.01 -16.79
C GLY A 47 60.93 -18.74 -15.54
N GLU A 48 61.27 -17.72 -14.76
CA GLU A 48 60.41 -17.25 -13.66
C GLU A 48 59.27 -16.39 -14.19
N TYR A 49 58.15 -16.37 -13.46
CA TYR A 49 57.04 -15.46 -13.71
C TYR A 49 56.49 -14.91 -12.38
N ALA A 50 55.88 -13.77 -12.47
CA ALA A 50 55.26 -13.12 -11.34
C ALA A 50 53.78 -12.84 -11.62
N SER A 51 52.94 -12.88 -10.56
CA SER A 51 51.54 -12.59 -10.65
C SER A 51 51.14 -11.50 -9.64
N LEU A 52 50.33 -10.57 -10.09
CA LEU A 52 49.73 -9.53 -9.26
C LEU A 52 48.20 -9.74 -9.25
N PHE A 53 47.64 -9.93 -8.06
CA PHE A 53 46.19 -9.98 -7.83
C PHE A 53 45.75 -8.68 -7.20
N VAL A 54 44.89 -7.93 -7.87
CA VAL A 54 44.34 -6.67 -7.35
C VAL A 54 42.84 -6.87 -7.07
N THR A 55 42.44 -6.68 -5.82
CA THR A 55 41.05 -6.69 -5.43
C THR A 55 40.52 -5.26 -5.37
N VAL A 56 39.41 -5.00 -6.03
CA VAL A 56 38.72 -3.71 -6.04
C VAL A 56 37.25 -3.89 -5.68
N THR A 57 36.67 -2.91 -4.98
CA THR A 57 35.21 -2.82 -4.78
C THR A 57 34.65 -1.97 -5.92
N LEU A 58 33.59 -2.46 -6.54
CA LEU A 58 32.78 -1.71 -7.50
C LEU A 58 31.73 -0.88 -6.73
N ASN A 59 31.63 0.40 -7.05
CA ASN A 59 30.59 1.26 -6.50
C ASN A 59 29.44 1.46 -7.51
N ALA A 60 28.31 2.03 -7.06
CA ALA A 60 27.11 2.19 -7.88
C ALA A 60 27.32 2.93 -9.20
N GLU A 61 28.35 3.77 -9.28
CA GLU A 61 28.69 4.49 -10.51
C GLU A 61 29.25 3.59 -11.63
N THR A 62 29.54 2.32 -11.32
CA THR A 62 30.06 1.35 -12.31
C THR A 62 28.98 0.54 -12.98
N ASP A 63 27.74 0.55 -12.47
CA ASP A 63 26.64 -0.21 -13.04
C ASP A 63 26.44 0.10 -14.54
N GLY A 64 26.32 -0.94 -15.35
CA GLY A 64 26.20 -0.83 -16.80
C GLY A 64 27.45 -0.44 -17.56
N LYS A 65 28.56 -0.15 -16.89
CA LYS A 65 29.82 0.26 -17.53
C LYS A 65 30.74 -0.92 -17.80
N THR A 66 31.54 -0.82 -18.87
CA THR A 66 32.67 -1.72 -19.10
C THR A 66 33.87 -1.13 -18.42
N LEU A 67 34.46 -1.88 -17.50
CA LEU A 67 35.71 -1.55 -16.83
C LEU A 67 36.82 -2.26 -17.54
N ASN A 68 37.79 -1.51 -18.02
CA ASN A 68 39.00 -2.03 -18.68
C ASN A 68 40.18 -1.97 -17.72
N ASN A 69 40.86 -3.08 -17.55
CA ASN A 69 42.14 -3.15 -16.89
C ASN A 69 43.23 -3.40 -17.93
N THR A 70 44.20 -2.55 -17.96
CA THR A 70 45.36 -2.69 -18.89
C THR A 70 46.64 -2.72 -18.06
N ALA A 71 47.41 -3.77 -18.25
CA ALA A 71 48.77 -3.88 -17.73
C ALA A 71 49.77 -3.71 -18.87
N ALA A 72 50.76 -2.91 -18.64
CA ALA A 72 51.82 -2.67 -19.62
C ALA A 72 53.18 -2.51 -18.92
N PHE A 73 54.24 -2.93 -19.59
CA PHE A 73 55.60 -2.60 -19.16
C PHE A 73 55.88 -1.11 -19.34
N VAL A 74 56.33 -0.45 -18.28
CA VAL A 74 56.67 0.99 -18.32
C VAL A 74 57.99 1.21 -19.06
N ASN A 75 58.95 0.35 -18.83
CA ASN A 75 60.30 0.39 -19.50
C ASN A 75 60.63 -1.04 -19.92
N PRO A 76 60.25 -1.48 -21.13
CA PRO A 76 60.56 -2.82 -21.59
C PRO A 76 62.11 -3.00 -21.75
N PRO A 77 62.60 -4.24 -21.54
CA PRO A 77 64.02 -4.53 -21.68
C PRO A 77 64.56 -4.16 -23.09
N GLU A 78 65.78 -3.69 -23.18
CA GLU A 78 66.38 -3.29 -24.42
C GLU A 78 66.47 -4.44 -25.48
N TYR A 79 66.38 -5.69 -25.04
CA TYR A 79 66.42 -6.89 -25.86
C TYR A 79 65.11 -7.62 -26.02
N ASP A 80 63.96 -6.93 -25.85
CA ASP A 80 62.67 -7.53 -26.11
C ASP A 80 62.44 -7.78 -27.61
N LEU A 81 62.45 -9.07 -27.99
CA LEU A 81 62.28 -9.51 -29.36
C LEU A 81 60.83 -9.47 -29.86
N VAL A 82 59.88 -9.26 -28.98
CA VAL A 82 58.44 -9.29 -29.28
C VAL A 82 57.75 -8.14 -28.60
N PRO A 83 58.00 -6.88 -28.95
CA PRO A 83 57.45 -5.72 -28.24
C PRO A 83 55.90 -5.65 -28.26
N GLY A 84 55.25 -6.41 -29.14
CA GLY A 84 53.77 -6.48 -29.20
C GLY A 84 53.12 -7.22 -28.03
N ASN A 85 53.84 -7.91 -27.15
CA ASN A 85 53.33 -8.60 -25.97
C ASN A 85 53.53 -7.81 -24.66
N ASN A 86 54.06 -6.59 -24.75
CA ASN A 86 54.35 -5.74 -23.59
C ASN A 86 53.15 -5.11 -22.94
N SER A 87 51.98 -5.32 -23.48
CA SER A 87 50.72 -4.90 -22.85
C SER A 87 49.62 -5.93 -23.05
N SER A 88 48.77 -6.01 -22.09
CA SER A 88 47.57 -6.83 -22.14
C SER A 88 46.42 -6.11 -21.42
N SER A 89 45.21 -6.27 -21.91
CA SER A 89 44.00 -5.73 -21.28
C SER A 89 42.93 -6.78 -21.14
N ALA A 90 42.17 -6.64 -20.07
CA ALA A 90 40.96 -7.40 -19.84
C ALA A 90 39.81 -6.43 -19.49
N SER A 91 38.61 -6.79 -19.85
CA SER A 91 37.42 -5.99 -19.54
C SER A 91 36.39 -6.81 -18.81
N ILE A 92 35.66 -6.15 -17.90
CA ILE A 92 34.47 -6.68 -17.26
C ILE A 92 33.32 -5.70 -17.46
N THR A 93 32.17 -6.17 -17.87
CA THR A 93 30.97 -5.36 -17.94
C THR A 93 30.19 -5.53 -16.64
N VAL A 94 29.97 -4.44 -15.93
CA VAL A 94 29.15 -4.41 -14.74
C VAL A 94 27.68 -4.44 -15.17
N LYS A 95 26.94 -5.35 -14.60
CA LYS A 95 25.52 -5.57 -14.94
C LYS A 95 24.63 -4.45 -14.37
N HIS A 96 23.42 -4.36 -14.90
CA HIS A 96 22.40 -3.40 -14.50
C HIS A 96 21.57 -3.89 -13.32
N ARG A 97 20.77 -2.98 -12.72
CA ARG A 97 19.85 -3.30 -11.63
C ARG A 97 18.56 -2.50 -11.69
N LEU A 98 17.48 -3.10 -11.14
CA LEU A 98 16.19 -2.51 -10.90
C LEU A 98 15.83 -2.70 -9.42
N SER A 99 15.19 -1.70 -8.80
CA SER A 99 14.72 -1.81 -7.43
C SER A 99 13.51 -0.93 -7.16
N GLY A 100 12.74 -1.29 -6.15
CA GLY A 100 11.57 -0.55 -5.72
C GLY A 100 11.02 -1.07 -4.41
N LYS A 101 9.82 -0.64 -4.08
CA LYS A 101 9.13 -0.94 -2.84
C LYS A 101 7.67 -1.28 -3.12
N VAL A 102 7.11 -2.19 -2.31
CA VAL A 102 5.66 -2.45 -2.22
C VAL A 102 5.19 -2.06 -0.82
N TYR A 103 4.17 -1.20 -0.73
CA TYR A 103 3.78 -0.58 0.54
C TYR A 103 2.27 -0.30 0.63
N TYR A 104 1.79 -0.07 1.86
CA TYR A 104 0.42 0.34 2.15
C TYR A 104 0.33 1.86 2.12
N ASP A 105 -0.27 2.42 1.07
CA ASP A 105 -0.43 3.87 0.86
C ASP A 105 -1.70 4.36 1.59
N ALA A 106 -1.56 4.61 2.88
CA ALA A 106 -2.69 4.92 3.77
C ALA A 106 -3.36 6.27 3.46
N ASN A 107 -2.62 7.21 2.89
CA ASN A 107 -3.09 8.56 2.58
C ASN A 107 -3.38 8.81 1.10
N GLU A 108 -3.15 7.80 0.24
CA GLU A 108 -3.31 7.88 -1.23
C GLU A 108 -2.45 8.98 -1.87
N SER A 109 -1.28 9.24 -1.31
CA SER A 109 -0.35 10.23 -1.85
C SER A 109 0.34 9.78 -3.14
N SER A 110 0.25 8.47 -3.46
CA SER A 110 1.00 7.83 -4.56
C SER A 110 2.50 7.99 -4.40
N SER A 111 3.00 7.99 -3.16
CA SER A 111 4.40 8.01 -2.80
C SER A 111 4.60 7.37 -1.43
N PHE A 112 5.71 6.67 -1.21
CA PHE A 112 6.01 6.10 0.10
C PHE A 112 6.37 7.20 1.11
N ASP A 113 5.53 7.38 2.13
CA ASP A 113 5.68 8.39 3.18
C ASP A 113 6.09 7.79 4.53
N ASN A 114 6.59 8.65 5.42
CA ASN A 114 6.94 8.22 6.79
C ASN A 114 5.68 7.81 7.56
N GLY A 115 5.68 6.57 8.05
CA GLY A 115 4.60 5.99 8.83
C GLY A 115 3.70 5.05 8.03
N GLU A 116 3.98 4.85 6.75
CA GLU A 116 3.32 3.85 5.93
C GLU A 116 3.97 2.48 6.10
N ASP A 117 3.13 1.46 6.13
CA ASP A 117 3.57 0.09 6.38
C ASP A 117 4.08 -0.57 5.09
N PRO A 118 5.26 -1.19 5.13
CA PRO A 118 5.74 -1.98 4.01
C PRO A 118 4.99 -3.31 3.90
N PHE A 119 4.90 -3.86 2.68
CA PHE A 119 4.46 -5.23 2.45
C PHE A 119 5.65 -6.17 2.30
N LYS A 120 5.75 -7.12 3.21
CA LYS A 120 6.75 -8.19 3.21
C LYS A 120 6.28 -9.42 2.44
N ASP A 121 7.23 -10.19 1.89
CA ASP A 121 6.99 -11.49 1.23
C ASP A 121 6.09 -11.43 -0.02
N ILE A 122 5.87 -10.24 -0.58
CA ILE A 122 5.14 -10.06 -1.84
C ILE A 122 5.99 -10.54 -3.01
N THR A 123 5.40 -11.38 -3.85
CA THR A 123 6.05 -11.87 -5.06
C THR A 123 6.10 -10.76 -6.13
N VAL A 124 7.31 -10.50 -6.61
CA VAL A 124 7.59 -9.54 -7.69
C VAL A 124 8.31 -10.29 -8.81
N GLU A 125 7.83 -10.11 -10.03
CA GLU A 125 8.37 -10.74 -11.24
C GLU A 125 9.03 -9.70 -12.13
N LEU A 126 10.14 -10.07 -12.74
CA LEU A 126 10.76 -9.32 -13.80
C LEU A 126 10.44 -10.00 -15.12
N VAL A 127 9.83 -9.27 -16.03
CA VAL A 127 9.37 -9.76 -17.33
C VAL A 127 10.22 -9.12 -18.42
N GLY A 128 10.74 -9.94 -19.33
CA GLY A 128 11.51 -9.49 -20.50
C GLY A 128 10.63 -8.88 -21.60
N ALA A 129 11.25 -8.30 -22.61
CA ALA A 129 10.59 -7.68 -23.74
C ALA A 129 9.73 -8.66 -24.57
N ASP A 130 10.01 -9.96 -24.48
CA ASP A 130 9.28 -11.03 -25.12
C ASP A 130 8.06 -11.54 -24.29
N GLY A 131 7.83 -10.94 -23.13
CA GLY A 131 6.78 -11.32 -22.20
C GLY A 131 7.11 -12.52 -21.30
N SER A 132 8.32 -13.09 -21.38
CA SER A 132 8.74 -14.17 -20.49
C SER A 132 9.18 -13.65 -19.12
N VAL A 133 8.95 -14.44 -18.06
CA VAL A 133 9.50 -14.14 -16.72
C VAL A 133 10.98 -14.45 -16.69
N VAL A 134 11.80 -13.42 -16.50
CA VAL A 134 13.26 -13.50 -16.44
C VAL A 134 13.75 -13.84 -15.05
N ALA A 135 13.11 -13.26 -14.03
CA ALA A 135 13.45 -13.47 -12.64
C ALA A 135 12.22 -13.25 -11.74
N THR A 136 12.28 -13.84 -10.55
CA THR A 136 11.24 -13.65 -9.51
C THR A 136 11.95 -13.40 -8.18
N THR A 137 11.46 -12.46 -7.39
CA THR A 137 11.93 -12.16 -6.04
C THR A 137 10.75 -11.93 -5.11
N LYS A 138 11.04 -11.71 -3.83
CA LYS A 138 10.05 -11.30 -2.83
C LYS A 138 10.52 -10.04 -2.13
N THR A 139 9.56 -9.23 -1.68
CA THR A 139 9.87 -8.08 -0.85
C THR A 139 10.42 -8.49 0.51
N ASP A 140 11.37 -7.72 1.02
CA ASP A 140 11.96 -7.86 2.36
C ASP A 140 11.03 -7.31 3.47
N ALA A 141 11.54 -7.27 4.71
CA ALA A 141 10.78 -6.73 5.86
C ALA A 141 10.43 -5.25 5.74
N ASP A 142 11.21 -4.51 4.95
CA ASP A 142 10.99 -3.08 4.70
C ASP A 142 10.24 -2.84 3.37
N GLY A 143 9.67 -3.90 2.77
CA GLY A 143 8.93 -3.86 1.52
C GLY A 143 9.79 -3.68 0.27
N ASN A 144 11.12 -3.69 0.38
CA ASN A 144 12.00 -3.47 -0.75
C ASN A 144 12.18 -4.75 -1.57
N TYR A 145 12.34 -4.58 -2.86
CA TYR A 145 12.75 -5.63 -3.78
C TYR A 145 13.85 -5.14 -4.73
N SER A 146 14.65 -6.05 -5.24
CA SER A 146 15.67 -5.73 -6.22
C SER A 146 15.94 -6.88 -7.18
N PHE A 147 16.29 -6.53 -8.41
CA PHE A 147 16.82 -7.42 -9.44
C PHE A 147 18.19 -6.89 -9.85
N THR A 148 19.20 -7.72 -9.71
CA THR A 148 20.60 -7.38 -9.99
C THR A 148 21.19 -8.32 -11.04
N GLY A 149 22.32 -7.97 -11.61
CA GLY A 149 22.98 -8.82 -12.60
C GLY A 149 22.28 -8.86 -13.96
N LEU A 150 21.49 -7.84 -14.29
CA LEU A 150 20.73 -7.76 -15.52
C LEU A 150 21.58 -7.34 -16.71
N ASP A 151 21.28 -7.87 -17.87
CA ASP A 151 21.82 -7.38 -19.14
C ASP A 151 21.11 -6.09 -19.58
N ALA A 152 21.69 -5.35 -20.51
CA ALA A 152 21.01 -4.27 -21.19
C ALA A 152 19.77 -4.83 -21.92
N GLY A 153 18.65 -4.14 -21.79
CA GLY A 153 17.38 -4.62 -22.36
C GLY A 153 16.18 -3.83 -21.87
N THR A 154 15.01 -4.25 -22.29
CA THR A 154 13.74 -3.70 -21.83
C THR A 154 13.05 -4.71 -20.93
N TYR A 155 12.59 -4.25 -19.78
CA TYR A 155 11.97 -5.07 -18.75
C TYR A 155 10.68 -4.43 -18.26
N THR A 156 9.80 -5.25 -17.69
CA THR A 156 8.61 -4.81 -16.93
C THR A 156 8.65 -5.49 -15.58
N VAL A 157 8.46 -4.72 -14.52
CA VAL A 157 8.29 -5.25 -13.16
C VAL A 157 6.81 -5.49 -12.93
N LYS A 158 6.44 -6.66 -12.42
CA LYS A 158 5.06 -7.02 -12.08
C LYS A 158 4.95 -7.45 -10.64
N VAL A 159 3.95 -6.92 -9.93
CA VAL A 159 3.57 -7.35 -8.59
C VAL A 159 2.45 -8.37 -8.71
N THR A 160 2.61 -9.53 -8.06
CA THR A 160 1.56 -10.53 -7.98
C THR A 160 0.50 -10.10 -6.98
N LYS A 161 -0.68 -9.71 -7.46
CA LYS A 161 -1.81 -9.31 -6.62
C LYS A 161 -2.51 -10.53 -6.01
N ALA A 162 -1.89 -11.10 -4.96
CA ALA A 162 -2.40 -12.26 -4.23
C ALA A 162 -2.11 -12.11 -2.73
N GLY A 163 -2.65 -13.02 -1.91
CA GLY A 163 -2.46 -12.98 -0.46
C GLY A 163 -2.95 -11.67 0.14
N GLU A 164 -2.09 -10.94 0.84
CA GLU A 164 -2.45 -9.66 1.48
C GLU A 164 -2.90 -8.58 0.49
N LEU A 165 -2.45 -8.63 -0.77
CA LEU A 165 -2.82 -7.63 -1.78
C LEU A 165 -4.14 -7.95 -2.50
N ALA A 166 -4.73 -9.14 -2.33
CA ALA A 166 -5.84 -9.62 -3.15
C ALA A 166 -7.03 -8.66 -3.18
N GLU A 167 -7.40 -8.12 -2.01
CA GLU A 167 -8.55 -7.25 -1.80
C GLU A 167 -8.19 -5.76 -1.78
N LEU A 168 -6.91 -5.42 -1.97
CA LEU A 168 -6.45 -4.03 -1.92
C LEU A 168 -6.63 -3.34 -3.27
N THR A 169 -6.83 -2.04 -3.23
CA THR A 169 -6.84 -1.16 -4.41
C THR A 169 -5.45 -0.59 -4.61
N GLN A 170 -4.93 -0.64 -5.83
CA GLN A 170 -3.64 -0.04 -6.17
C GLN A 170 -3.77 1.48 -6.22
N THR A 171 -2.85 2.18 -5.55
CA THR A 171 -2.78 3.65 -5.47
C THR A 171 -1.61 4.21 -6.25
N GLU A 172 -0.42 3.65 -6.07
CA GLU A 172 0.77 3.99 -6.85
C GLU A 172 1.08 2.87 -7.87
N ASP A 173 1.40 3.30 -9.08
CA ASP A 173 1.89 2.47 -10.17
C ASP A 173 2.94 3.29 -10.95
N PRO A 174 4.12 2.73 -11.25
CA PRO A 174 5.21 3.48 -11.88
C PRO A 174 4.88 4.10 -13.24
N ASP A 175 3.91 3.55 -13.99
CA ASP A 175 3.45 4.10 -15.26
C ASP A 175 2.06 4.76 -15.18
N GLY A 176 1.43 4.70 -14.01
CA GLY A 176 0.14 5.33 -13.72
C GLY A 176 -1.09 4.52 -14.15
N THR A 177 -0.92 3.31 -14.72
CA THR A 177 -2.07 2.52 -15.25
C THR A 177 -2.77 1.66 -14.21
N LYS A 178 -2.19 1.45 -13.04
CA LYS A 178 -2.72 0.66 -11.91
C LYS A 178 -3.08 -0.78 -12.27
N ASP A 179 -2.24 -1.39 -13.10
CA ASP A 179 -2.39 -2.78 -13.57
C ASP A 179 -1.41 -3.76 -12.90
N ASN A 180 -0.72 -3.30 -11.84
CA ASN A 180 0.33 -4.00 -11.09
C ASN A 180 1.61 -4.25 -11.91
N ALA A 181 1.84 -3.45 -12.93
CA ALA A 181 3.01 -3.54 -13.80
C ALA A 181 3.62 -2.15 -14.04
N SER A 182 4.93 -2.08 -14.12
CA SER A 182 5.68 -0.81 -14.20
C SER A 182 5.71 -0.18 -15.59
N GLY A 183 5.03 -0.76 -16.58
CA GLY A 183 5.34 -0.42 -17.96
C GLY A 183 6.75 -0.86 -18.37
N ALA A 184 7.18 -0.41 -19.55
CA ALA A 184 8.48 -0.80 -20.12
C ALA A 184 9.62 0.06 -19.57
N ILE A 185 10.61 -0.58 -18.95
CA ILE A 185 11.81 0.05 -18.39
C ILE A 185 13.02 -0.35 -19.22
N ALA A 186 13.68 0.62 -19.85
CA ALA A 186 14.91 0.38 -20.59
C ALA A 186 16.13 0.48 -19.66
N LEU A 187 16.99 -0.55 -19.69
CA LEU A 187 18.30 -0.58 -19.06
C LEU A 187 19.38 -0.53 -20.16
N ASN A 188 20.29 0.41 -20.06
CA ASN A 188 21.42 0.59 -20.97
C ASN A 188 22.54 1.34 -20.26
N ALA A 189 23.63 1.64 -20.97
CA ALA A 189 24.79 2.34 -20.41
C ALA A 189 24.45 3.75 -19.85
N ASP A 190 23.44 4.42 -20.39
CA ASP A 190 23.02 5.75 -19.95
C ASP A 190 22.05 5.67 -18.74
N ASN A 191 21.33 4.55 -18.63
CA ASN A 191 20.38 4.27 -17.55
C ASN A 191 20.65 2.88 -16.95
N PRO A 192 21.79 2.71 -16.27
CA PRO A 192 22.21 1.39 -15.78
C PRO A 192 21.48 0.94 -14.54
N VAL A 193 20.88 1.89 -13.80
CA VAL A 193 20.16 1.69 -12.55
C VAL A 193 18.81 2.37 -12.64
N ARG A 194 17.77 1.66 -12.25
CA ARG A 194 16.44 2.19 -12.09
C ARG A 194 15.93 1.84 -10.68
N GLU A 195 15.71 2.88 -9.90
CA GLU A 195 15.23 2.77 -8.51
C GLU A 195 13.85 3.42 -8.40
N ASN A 196 13.21 3.23 -7.26
CA ASN A 196 11.87 3.78 -6.96
C ASN A 196 10.80 3.31 -7.95
N ILE A 197 10.87 2.04 -8.36
CA ILE A 197 9.81 1.39 -9.11
C ILE A 197 8.82 0.85 -8.06
N ASN A 198 8.00 1.77 -7.54
CA ASN A 198 7.19 1.51 -6.36
C ASN A 198 5.75 1.15 -6.72
N PHE A 199 5.12 0.37 -5.84
CA PHE A 199 3.72 -0.03 -5.95
C PHE A 199 3.03 0.20 -4.60
N GLY A 200 2.06 1.12 -4.59
CA GLY A 200 1.26 1.44 -3.42
C GLY A 200 -0.11 0.78 -3.48
N TYR A 201 -0.62 0.34 -2.35
CA TYR A 201 -1.95 -0.30 -2.23
C TYR A 201 -2.66 0.17 -0.96
N ILE A 202 -4.00 0.28 -1.03
CA ILE A 202 -4.84 0.62 0.12
C ILE A 202 -6.02 -0.33 0.22
N LYS A 203 -6.50 -0.59 1.43
CA LYS A 203 -7.80 -1.20 1.66
C LYS A 203 -8.87 -0.13 1.65
N LYS A 204 -9.97 -0.40 0.97
CA LYS A 204 -11.17 0.42 1.02
C LYS A 204 -12.22 -0.27 1.88
N HIS A 205 -12.91 0.50 2.70
CA HIS A 205 -13.91 0.02 3.65
C HIS A 205 -15.31 0.49 3.27
N ALA A 206 -16.31 -0.15 3.85
CA ALA A 206 -17.70 0.25 3.72
C ALA A 206 -18.41 0.27 5.08
N ILE A 207 -19.38 1.17 5.19
CA ILE A 207 -20.34 1.23 6.29
C ILE A 207 -21.74 1.14 5.69
N SER A 208 -22.60 0.26 6.21
CA SER A 208 -23.97 0.13 5.75
C SER A 208 -24.94 -0.14 6.88
N GLY A 209 -26.21 0.18 6.64
CA GLY A 209 -27.28 -0.04 7.59
C GLY A 209 -28.64 0.29 6.99
N THR A 210 -29.68 0.33 7.84
CA THR A 210 -31.07 0.54 7.47
C THR A 210 -31.68 1.61 8.37
N VAL A 211 -32.55 2.44 7.80
CA VAL A 211 -33.42 3.37 8.55
C VAL A 211 -34.85 2.91 8.39
N TYR A 212 -35.58 2.77 9.50
CA TYR A 212 -36.93 2.18 9.51
C TYR A 212 -37.84 2.76 10.58
N LEU A 213 -39.17 2.61 10.41
CA LEU A 213 -40.14 2.81 11.48
C LEU A 213 -40.31 1.49 12.21
N ASP A 214 -39.92 1.48 13.48
CA ASP A 214 -40.04 0.41 14.44
C ASP A 214 -41.47 0.44 15.02
N GLN A 215 -42.37 -0.34 14.43
CA GLN A 215 -43.79 -0.31 14.75
C GLN A 215 -44.14 -0.96 16.10
N ASN A 216 -43.36 -1.96 16.48
CA ASN A 216 -43.55 -2.69 17.73
C ASN A 216 -42.70 -2.15 18.88
N ARG A 217 -41.79 -1.22 18.58
CA ARG A 217 -40.84 -0.58 19.52
C ARG A 217 -39.92 -1.57 20.24
N ASP A 218 -39.53 -2.66 19.56
CA ASP A 218 -38.64 -3.67 20.13
C ASP A 218 -37.17 -3.36 19.89
N LYS A 219 -36.86 -2.30 19.14
CA LYS A 219 -35.49 -1.82 18.82
C LYS A 219 -34.75 -2.76 17.91
N MET A 220 -35.41 -3.51 17.08
CA MET A 220 -34.84 -4.41 16.09
C MET A 220 -35.56 -4.26 14.76
N LYS A 221 -34.83 -4.28 13.68
CA LYS A 221 -35.46 -4.32 12.36
C LYS A 221 -36.01 -5.70 12.08
N ASP A 222 -37.32 -5.82 11.98
CA ASP A 222 -37.99 -7.09 11.74
C ASP A 222 -39.14 -7.02 10.71
N THR A 223 -39.90 -8.13 10.61
CA THR A 223 -41.04 -8.26 9.70
C THR A 223 -42.26 -7.55 10.28
N GLY A 224 -42.59 -6.41 9.82
CA GLY A 224 -43.69 -5.57 10.29
C GLY A 224 -43.30 -4.11 10.39
N ASP A 225 -42.01 -3.87 10.45
CA ASP A 225 -41.45 -2.53 10.40
C ASP A 225 -41.48 -1.96 8.98
N ILE A 226 -41.60 -0.65 8.90
CA ILE A 226 -41.67 0.06 7.63
C ILE A 226 -40.33 0.62 7.25
N ASP A 227 -39.82 0.24 6.07
CA ASP A 227 -38.61 0.79 5.49
C ASP A 227 -38.79 2.27 5.14
N LEU A 228 -37.85 3.10 5.55
CA LEU A 228 -37.90 4.53 5.29
C LEU A 228 -36.97 4.90 4.10
N SER A 229 -37.60 5.18 2.96
CA SER A 229 -36.92 5.62 1.76
C SER A 229 -36.69 7.14 1.74
N GLY A 230 -35.59 7.59 1.13
CA GLY A 230 -35.31 9.01 0.92
C GLY A 230 -34.85 9.76 2.17
N VAL A 231 -34.52 9.06 3.24
CA VAL A 231 -33.95 9.66 4.45
C VAL A 231 -32.50 10.03 4.19
N THR A 232 -32.11 11.26 4.50
CA THR A 232 -30.74 11.73 4.39
C THR A 232 -29.89 11.14 5.52
N VAL A 233 -28.77 10.52 5.13
CA VAL A 233 -27.76 9.97 6.04
C VAL A 233 -26.41 10.61 5.72
N ASN A 234 -25.76 11.14 6.74
CA ASN A 234 -24.45 11.78 6.65
C ASN A 234 -23.37 10.89 7.27
N LEU A 235 -22.22 10.87 6.65
CA LEU A 235 -21.01 10.32 7.22
C LEU A 235 -20.15 11.47 7.73
N LEU A 236 -19.83 11.46 9.00
CA LEU A 236 -19.00 12.47 9.65
C LEU A 236 -17.58 11.93 9.82
N GLY A 237 -16.58 12.77 9.58
CA GLY A 237 -15.19 12.49 9.93
C GLY A 237 -14.92 12.66 11.43
N LYS A 238 -13.70 12.34 11.85
CA LYS A 238 -13.24 12.44 13.25
C LYS A 238 -13.43 13.84 13.85
N ASP A 239 -13.36 14.88 13.05
CA ASP A 239 -13.55 16.29 13.44
C ASP A 239 -15.02 16.72 13.48
N GLY A 240 -15.94 15.81 13.14
CA GLY A 240 -17.37 16.06 13.06
C GLY A 240 -17.85 16.74 11.77
N SER A 241 -16.96 16.99 10.82
CA SER A 241 -17.34 17.50 9.50
C SER A 241 -18.02 16.43 8.65
N VAL A 242 -18.95 16.82 7.79
CA VAL A 242 -19.59 15.89 6.84
C VAL A 242 -18.60 15.57 5.72
N VAL A 243 -18.22 14.29 5.61
CA VAL A 243 -17.31 13.80 4.55
C VAL A 243 -18.06 13.14 3.39
N ALA A 244 -19.28 12.62 3.65
CA ALA A 244 -20.14 12.08 2.61
C ALA A 244 -21.60 12.18 3.03
N THR A 245 -22.51 12.19 2.05
CA THR A 245 -23.96 12.17 2.25
C THR A 245 -24.60 11.19 1.27
N THR A 246 -25.56 10.40 1.74
CA THR A 246 -26.37 9.51 0.92
C THR A 246 -27.82 9.61 1.33
N THR A 247 -28.71 8.92 0.62
CA THR A 247 -30.12 8.76 1.01
C THR A 247 -30.47 7.28 1.01
N THR A 248 -31.42 6.91 1.87
CA THR A 248 -31.91 5.54 1.92
C THR A 248 -32.66 5.15 0.64
N ASP A 249 -32.50 3.90 0.22
CA ASP A 249 -33.21 3.30 -0.90
C ASP A 249 -34.68 2.92 -0.55
N ALA A 250 -35.37 2.25 -1.49
CA ALA A 250 -36.77 1.81 -1.29
C ALA A 250 -36.96 0.80 -0.14
N ASN A 251 -35.87 0.14 0.28
CA ASN A 251 -35.85 -0.81 1.39
C ASN A 251 -35.25 -0.20 2.67
N GLY A 252 -35.13 1.12 2.72
CA GLY A 252 -34.53 1.83 3.85
C GLY A 252 -33.03 1.68 4.00
N ASN A 253 -32.33 1.01 3.07
CA ASN A 253 -30.90 0.75 3.16
C ASN A 253 -30.08 1.96 2.73
N TYR A 254 -28.94 2.14 3.38
CA TYR A 254 -27.91 3.09 2.98
C TYR A 254 -26.53 2.45 3.01
N SER A 255 -25.59 2.99 2.25
CA SER A 255 -24.20 2.57 2.31
C SER A 255 -23.25 3.71 1.97
N PHE A 256 -22.08 3.69 2.60
CA PHE A 256 -20.90 4.49 2.26
C PHE A 256 -19.78 3.51 1.91
N THR A 257 -19.23 3.61 0.72
CA THR A 257 -18.19 2.73 0.21
C THR A 257 -16.94 3.51 -0.18
N GLY A 258 -15.82 2.82 -0.35
CA GLY A 258 -14.56 3.46 -0.75
C GLY A 258 -13.91 4.28 0.36
N LEU A 259 -14.21 3.98 1.63
CA LEU A 259 -13.67 4.70 2.78
C LEU A 259 -12.22 4.28 3.05
N ASN A 260 -11.39 5.24 3.39
CA ASN A 260 -10.02 5.02 3.83
C ASN A 260 -9.97 4.60 5.30
N ASP A 261 -8.79 4.20 5.76
CA ASP A 261 -8.52 4.10 7.19
C ASP A 261 -8.85 5.44 7.87
N GLY A 262 -9.47 5.36 9.03
CA GLY A 262 -9.91 6.56 9.73
C GLY A 262 -11.07 6.32 10.68
N THR A 263 -11.53 7.39 11.31
CA THR A 263 -12.66 7.33 12.26
C THR A 263 -13.84 8.08 11.68
N TYR A 264 -14.99 7.41 11.68
CA TYR A 264 -16.24 7.91 11.11
C TYR A 264 -17.39 7.77 12.10
N THR A 265 -18.41 8.59 11.93
CA THR A 265 -19.69 8.50 12.63
C THR A 265 -20.82 8.64 11.60
N VAL A 266 -21.78 7.73 11.62
CA VAL A 266 -22.99 7.84 10.81
C VAL A 266 -24.01 8.71 11.54
N GLN A 267 -24.64 9.63 10.85
CA GLN A 267 -25.69 10.49 11.39
C GLN A 267 -26.90 10.49 10.46
N VAL A 268 -28.06 10.17 11.00
CA VAL A 268 -29.34 10.32 10.30
C VAL A 268 -29.85 11.75 10.49
N ASP A 269 -30.22 12.41 9.39
CA ASP A 269 -30.88 13.71 9.46
C ASP A 269 -32.34 13.54 9.85
N LYS A 270 -32.66 13.98 11.08
CA LYS A 270 -34.00 13.88 11.64
C LYS A 270 -34.94 15.02 11.13
N THR A 271 -35.00 15.13 9.80
CA THR A 271 -35.90 16.07 9.11
C THR A 271 -36.92 15.29 8.25
N GLY A 272 -37.86 15.99 7.62
CA GLY A 272 -38.85 15.38 6.74
C GLY A 272 -39.68 14.30 7.43
N PRO A 273 -39.64 13.04 6.96
CA PRO A 273 -40.44 11.96 7.55
C PRO A 273 -40.16 11.67 9.02
N LEU A 274 -38.95 12.01 9.48
CA LEU A 274 -38.51 11.74 10.85
C LEU A 274 -38.72 12.90 11.83
N ALA A 275 -39.24 14.05 11.37
CA ALA A 275 -39.35 15.27 12.20
C ALA A 275 -40.18 15.12 13.46
N SER A 276 -41.18 14.24 13.42
CA SER A 276 -42.13 14.01 14.54
C SER A 276 -42.02 12.59 15.13
N THR A 277 -40.92 11.89 14.87
CA THR A 277 -40.71 10.54 15.39
C THR A 277 -39.81 10.55 16.61
N GLU A 278 -39.95 9.55 17.47
CA GLU A 278 -39.02 9.21 18.53
C GLU A 278 -38.03 8.15 18.03
N GLN A 279 -36.79 8.26 18.41
CA GLN A 279 -35.77 7.24 18.06
C GLN A 279 -35.90 6.05 19.00
N THR A 280 -36.03 4.84 18.46
CA THR A 280 -36.14 3.58 19.19
C THR A 280 -34.85 2.79 19.16
N GLU A 281 -34.28 2.54 17.98
CA GLU A 281 -32.92 1.95 17.83
C GLU A 281 -31.89 3.03 17.51
N ASP A 282 -30.81 3.01 18.26
CA ASP A 282 -29.67 3.90 18.08
C ASP A 282 -28.38 3.12 18.30
N PRO A 283 -27.49 3.02 17.29
CA PRO A 283 -26.22 2.31 17.43
C PRO A 283 -25.29 2.87 18.50
N SER A 284 -25.45 4.15 18.90
CA SER A 284 -24.72 4.74 20.02
C SER A 284 -25.39 4.48 21.38
N GLY A 285 -26.69 4.18 21.39
CA GLY A 285 -27.51 4.06 22.58
C GLY A 285 -27.86 5.39 23.25
N GLN A 286 -27.62 6.54 22.61
CA GLN A 286 -27.82 7.87 23.18
C GLN A 286 -29.06 8.60 22.67
N GLY A 287 -29.74 8.07 21.66
CA GLY A 287 -30.96 8.67 21.07
C GLY A 287 -30.66 9.98 20.32
N ASP A 288 -29.47 10.14 19.79
CA ASP A 288 -29.01 11.35 19.11
C ASP A 288 -28.93 11.21 17.59
N SER A 289 -29.47 10.12 17.03
CA SER A 289 -29.46 9.77 15.61
C SER A 289 -28.05 9.63 15.04
N ARG A 290 -27.09 9.22 15.87
CA ARG A 290 -25.70 8.97 15.50
C ARG A 290 -25.26 7.56 15.88
N SER A 291 -24.32 7.03 15.12
CA SER A 291 -23.62 5.81 15.52
C SER A 291 -22.53 6.13 16.55
N GLN A 292 -22.03 5.11 17.23
CA GLN A 292 -20.72 5.20 17.85
C GLN A 292 -19.65 5.50 16.79
N ALA A 293 -18.48 5.97 17.24
CA ALA A 293 -17.35 6.15 16.36
C ALA A 293 -16.87 4.78 15.81
N ILE A 294 -16.82 4.67 14.50
CA ILE A 294 -16.36 3.49 13.75
C ILE A 294 -14.94 3.82 13.27
N THR A 295 -13.98 3.04 13.69
CA THR A 295 -12.58 3.26 13.27
C THR A 295 -12.12 2.10 12.39
N PHE A 296 -11.56 2.43 11.24
CA PHE A 296 -10.95 1.50 10.32
C PHE A 296 -9.44 1.63 10.35
N THR A 297 -8.80 0.48 10.33
CA THR A 297 -7.39 0.26 10.03
C THR A 297 -7.28 -0.76 8.90
N ARG A 298 -6.11 -0.93 8.33
CA ARG A 298 -5.82 -1.86 7.23
C ARG A 298 -6.45 -3.25 7.36
N SER A 299 -6.60 -3.76 8.58
CA SER A 299 -7.08 -5.13 8.84
C SER A 299 -8.58 -5.23 9.16
N ASP A 300 -9.26 -4.11 9.36
CA ASP A 300 -10.66 -4.15 9.79
C ASP A 300 -11.60 -4.53 8.65
N PRO A 301 -12.64 -5.34 8.93
CA PRO A 301 -13.68 -5.65 7.95
C PRO A 301 -14.62 -4.44 7.73
N ASP A 302 -15.43 -4.53 6.68
CA ASP A 302 -16.56 -3.63 6.51
C ASP A 302 -17.53 -3.71 7.70
N VAL A 303 -18.16 -2.58 8.03
CA VAL A 303 -19.13 -2.52 9.11
C VAL A 303 -20.54 -2.48 8.51
N THR A 304 -21.35 -3.46 8.90
CA THR A 304 -22.76 -3.59 8.48
C THR A 304 -23.70 -3.45 9.68
N ASN A 305 -24.99 -3.32 9.40
CA ASN A 305 -26.04 -3.25 10.43
C ASN A 305 -25.90 -2.04 11.37
N VAL A 306 -25.46 -0.90 10.85
CA VAL A 306 -25.54 0.38 11.57
C VAL A 306 -26.95 0.92 11.36
N ASN A 307 -27.90 0.37 12.13
CA ASN A 307 -29.32 0.60 11.92
C ASN A 307 -29.88 1.70 12.82
N PHE A 308 -30.91 2.39 12.31
CA PHE A 308 -31.61 3.44 13.04
C PHE A 308 -33.12 3.19 12.97
N GLY A 309 -33.72 2.93 14.12
CA GLY A 309 -35.16 2.73 14.27
C GLY A 309 -35.83 3.98 14.84
N TYR A 310 -36.99 4.29 14.33
CA TYR A 310 -37.83 5.41 14.78
C TYR A 310 -39.28 4.95 14.93
N ALA A 311 -40.00 5.56 15.87
CA ALA A 311 -41.44 5.32 16.04
C ALA A 311 -42.20 6.63 15.97
N GLU A 312 -43.41 6.58 15.44
CA GLU A 312 -44.35 7.73 15.47
C GLU A 312 -44.97 7.88 16.85
N ASP A 313 -45.04 9.11 17.32
CA ASP A 313 -45.80 9.47 18.51
C ASP A 313 -47.19 9.98 18.12
N TYR A 314 -48.19 9.34 18.62
CA TYR A 314 -49.56 9.75 18.44
C TYR A 314 -50.08 10.46 19.68
N THR A 315 -50.79 11.54 19.50
CA THR A 315 -51.46 12.25 20.59
C THR A 315 -52.97 12.12 20.46
N ILE A 316 -53.60 11.85 21.56
CA ILE A 316 -55.02 11.89 21.66
C ILE A 316 -55.38 13.09 22.54
N SER A 317 -56.21 13.99 22.03
CA SER A 317 -56.65 15.16 22.77
C SER A 317 -58.18 15.33 22.61
N GLY A 318 -58.76 15.90 23.60
CA GLY A 318 -60.19 16.17 23.59
C GLY A 318 -60.60 17.15 24.68
N THR A 319 -61.82 17.59 24.66
CA THR A 319 -62.40 18.48 25.68
C THR A 319 -63.56 17.80 26.31
N VAL A 320 -63.60 17.79 27.64
CA VAL A 320 -64.79 17.37 28.38
C VAL A 320 -65.56 18.63 28.67
N TYR A 321 -66.87 18.70 28.23
CA TYR A 321 -67.64 19.88 28.32
C TYR A 321 -69.09 19.55 28.71
N TYR A 322 -69.86 20.52 29.18
CA TYR A 322 -71.29 20.44 29.47
C TYR A 322 -72.04 20.76 28.18
N ASP A 323 -72.55 19.73 27.51
CA ASP A 323 -73.39 19.88 26.32
C ASP A 323 -74.76 20.37 26.77
N LYS A 324 -74.94 21.69 26.72
CA LYS A 324 -76.15 22.36 27.22
C LYS A 324 -77.36 22.22 26.29
N ASP A 325 -77.17 22.16 25.04
CA ASP A 325 -78.21 22.10 24.01
C ASP A 325 -78.36 20.68 23.41
N ARG A 326 -77.51 19.72 23.85
CA ARG A 326 -77.53 18.31 23.41
C ARG A 326 -77.22 18.19 21.92
N SER A 327 -76.35 19.04 21.42
CA SER A 327 -75.93 19.05 20.02
C SER A 327 -74.84 18.03 19.69
N GLU A 328 -74.26 17.37 20.68
CA GLU A 328 -73.09 16.45 20.56
C GLU A 328 -71.90 17.11 20.03
N THR A 329 -71.80 18.44 19.98
CA THR A 329 -70.66 19.23 19.49
C THR A 329 -70.39 20.38 20.44
N LEU A 330 -69.06 20.59 20.77
CA LEU A 330 -68.66 21.76 21.54
C LEU A 330 -68.90 23.02 20.74
N ASN A 331 -69.84 23.88 21.30
CA ASN A 331 -70.15 25.16 20.67
C ASN A 331 -70.01 26.34 21.65
N ASN A 332 -70.22 27.59 21.12
CA ASN A 332 -70.06 28.80 21.93
C ASN A 332 -71.04 28.90 23.08
N GLY A 333 -70.52 28.94 24.28
CA GLY A 333 -71.33 29.10 25.52
C GLY A 333 -71.48 27.81 26.34
N GLU A 334 -70.83 26.75 25.91
CA GLU A 334 -70.73 25.50 26.68
C GLU A 334 -69.47 25.50 27.53
N PRO A 335 -69.64 25.40 28.85
CA PRO A 335 -68.45 25.42 29.71
C PRO A 335 -67.71 24.07 29.70
N GLY A 336 -66.39 24.13 29.69
CA GLY A 336 -65.54 22.98 29.96
C GLY A 336 -65.65 22.53 31.40
N PHE A 337 -65.48 21.25 31.67
CA PHE A 337 -65.31 20.73 32.99
C PHE A 337 -63.88 20.74 33.45
N ASP A 338 -63.59 21.34 34.58
CA ASP A 338 -62.28 21.30 35.23
C ASP A 338 -62.18 20.12 36.19
N GLY A 339 -60.99 19.53 36.32
CA GLY A 339 -60.74 18.47 37.30
C GLY A 339 -61.33 17.09 36.94
N VAL A 340 -61.84 16.88 35.73
CA VAL A 340 -62.33 15.58 35.26
C VAL A 340 -61.24 14.64 34.98
N THR A 341 -61.20 13.45 35.58
CA THR A 341 -60.30 12.39 35.26
C THR A 341 -60.65 11.70 33.94
N VAL A 342 -59.81 11.69 32.99
CA VAL A 342 -59.95 10.97 31.71
C VAL A 342 -58.94 9.84 31.68
N ASN A 343 -59.36 8.62 31.48
CA ASN A 343 -58.50 7.47 31.36
C ASN A 343 -58.37 7.05 29.89
N LEU A 344 -57.14 6.83 29.44
CA LEU A 344 -56.90 6.17 28.19
C LEU A 344 -56.86 4.66 28.43
N LEU A 345 -57.69 3.93 27.70
CA LEU A 345 -57.80 2.48 27.82
C LEU A 345 -57.21 1.82 26.59
N ASN A 346 -56.54 0.70 26.76
CA ASN A 346 -56.10 -0.15 25.64
C ASN A 346 -57.29 -0.99 25.11
N GLU A 347 -57.10 -1.79 24.08
CA GLU A 347 -58.12 -2.65 23.48
C GLU A 347 -58.76 -3.63 24.49
N ALA A 348 -58.03 -4.05 25.48
CA ALA A 348 -58.51 -4.92 26.57
C ALA A 348 -59.27 -4.17 27.67
N GLY A 349 -59.39 -2.82 27.58
CA GLY A 349 -60.07 -1.99 28.55
C GLY A 349 -59.29 -1.73 29.84
N ALA A 350 -57.96 -1.96 29.83
CA ALA A 350 -57.05 -1.63 30.93
C ALA A 350 -56.41 -0.25 30.74
N THR A 351 -56.21 0.53 31.83
CA THR A 351 -55.54 1.83 31.88
C THR A 351 -54.03 1.65 31.90
#